data_101209f5700dcc81cab1da194f7eb531
#
_entry.id   101209f5700dcc81cab1da194f7eb531
#
_cell.length_a   1.000
_cell.length_b   1.000
_cell.length_c   1.000
_cell.angle_alpha   90.00
_cell.angle_beta   90.00
_cell.angle_gamma   90.00
#
_symmetry.space_group_name_H-M   'P 1'
#
loop_
_entity.id
_entity.type
_entity.pdbx_description
1 polymer ?
#
loop_
_entity_poly.entity_id
_entity_poly.type
_entity_poly.pdbx_seq_one_letter_code
_entity_poly.pdbx_strand_id
1 'polypeptide(L)'
;FKNKSSKLIPIKENLVDKLDHKYAKSRVKKFYRIKDEDAGQVSSKKISQLLKILAKKSIEIQFISSPENIAWLLNLRGNDSNFAPIPNCYLIIDKNKNIYLFCDPQKINKNLKKNLKFLQIVNIKFLGAFLENIHNKRVLIDETTCSFFYQNILSNQNAVIKEVDPIYHLKSIKNKTEIRNTIKSHIFDGVA
;
A
#
# COMPACT_ATOMS: atom_id res chain seq x y z
N PHE A 1 19.19 20.67 -4.41
CA PHE A 1 19.86 21.56 -3.43
C PHE A 1 21.37 21.38 -3.49
N LYS A 2 22.00 21.86 -4.59
CA LYS A 2 23.46 21.86 -4.74
C LYS A 2 24.13 23.13 -4.18
N ASN A 3 23.38 24.02 -3.52
CA ASN A 3 23.94 25.23 -2.96
C ASN A 3 24.43 24.95 -1.53
N LYS A 4 25.76 25.08 -1.33
CA LYS A 4 26.47 24.76 -0.07
C LYS A 4 26.02 25.58 1.15
N SER A 5 25.18 26.60 0.98
CA SER A 5 24.68 27.48 2.05
C SER A 5 23.32 27.08 2.64
N SER A 6 22.60 26.11 2.05
CA SER A 6 21.27 25.71 2.52
C SER A 6 21.30 24.38 3.25
N LYS A 7 20.75 24.33 4.47
CA LYS A 7 20.65 23.12 5.28
C LYS A 7 19.16 22.75 5.46
N LEU A 8 18.81 21.51 5.14
CA LEU A 8 17.50 20.95 5.48
C LEU A 8 17.51 20.49 6.94
N ILE A 9 16.60 21.05 7.74
CA ILE A 9 16.46 20.69 9.15
C ILE A 9 15.12 19.95 9.30
N PRO A 10 15.11 18.66 9.66
CA PRO A 10 13.87 17.94 9.94
C PRO A 10 13.23 18.51 11.21
N ILE A 11 11.95 18.86 11.11
CA ILE A 11 11.13 19.28 12.25
C ILE A 11 10.23 18.13 12.69
N LYS A 12 10.07 17.96 14.01
CA LYS A 12 9.26 16.87 14.56
C LYS A 12 7.77 17.05 14.35
N GLU A 13 7.31 18.29 14.28
CA GLU A 13 5.90 18.64 14.19
C GLU A 13 5.67 19.49 12.93
N ASN A 14 4.63 19.17 12.18
CA ASN A 14 4.22 20.00 11.07
C ASN A 14 3.64 21.33 11.60
N LEU A 15 4.23 22.45 11.20
CA LEU A 15 3.79 23.77 11.66
C LEU A 15 2.38 24.12 11.17
N VAL A 16 1.98 23.60 10.01
CA VAL A 16 0.64 23.81 9.46
C VAL A 16 -0.43 23.11 10.30
N ASP A 17 -0.13 21.91 10.80
CA ASP A 17 -1.07 21.15 11.65
C ASP A 17 -1.36 21.85 12.99
N LYS A 18 -0.43 22.73 13.44
CA LYS A 18 -0.66 23.59 14.63
C LYS A 18 -1.68 24.70 14.38
N LEU A 19 -1.81 25.15 13.14
CA LEU A 19 -2.71 26.26 12.77
C LEU A 19 -4.10 25.76 12.41
N ASP A 20 -4.24 24.52 11.94
CA ASP A 20 -5.49 23.98 11.45
C ASP A 20 -6.01 22.79 12.27
N HIS A 21 -6.66 23.11 13.39
CA HIS A 21 -7.31 22.11 14.24
C HIS A 21 -8.58 21.47 13.64
N LYS A 22 -9.07 21.96 12.49
CA LYS A 22 -10.30 21.47 11.85
C LYS A 22 -10.13 20.17 11.07
N TYR A 23 -8.91 19.87 10.56
CA TYR A 23 -8.63 18.64 9.84
C TYR A 23 -8.60 17.38 10.71
N ALA A 24 -8.47 17.52 12.02
CA ALA A 24 -8.33 16.40 12.97
C ALA A 24 -9.58 15.53 13.15
N LYS A 25 -10.73 15.88 12.57
CA LYS A 25 -12.02 15.17 12.77
C LYS A 25 -12.71 14.75 11.47
N SER A 26 -11.97 14.31 10.45
CA SER A 26 -12.65 13.67 9.32
C SER A 26 -13.28 12.35 9.80
N ARG A 27 -14.57 12.12 9.44
CA ARG A 27 -15.24 10.85 9.75
C ARG A 27 -14.41 9.70 9.18
N VAL A 28 -14.10 8.72 10.02
CA VAL A 28 -13.40 7.50 9.60
C VAL A 28 -14.25 6.79 8.54
N LYS A 29 -13.79 6.84 7.30
CA LYS A 29 -14.44 6.15 6.18
C LYS A 29 -13.98 4.70 6.16
N LYS A 30 -14.94 3.75 6.08
CA LYS A 30 -14.63 2.32 6.12
C LYS A 30 -14.03 1.84 4.81
N PHE A 31 -13.13 0.86 4.91
CA PHE A 31 -12.69 0.08 3.76
C PHE A 31 -13.74 -0.93 3.35
N TYR A 32 -13.74 -1.30 2.08
CA TYR A 32 -14.58 -2.36 1.52
C TYR A 32 -13.82 -3.17 0.48
N ARG A 33 -14.29 -4.35 0.18
CA ARG A 33 -13.69 -5.23 -0.82
C ARG A 33 -14.61 -5.32 -2.03
N ILE A 34 -14.04 -5.22 -3.23
CA ILE A 34 -14.78 -5.55 -4.46
C ILE A 34 -14.86 -7.08 -4.58
N LYS A 35 -15.90 -7.54 -5.24
CA LYS A 35 -16.10 -8.98 -5.49
C LYS A 35 -15.01 -9.51 -6.43
N ASP A 36 -14.61 -10.75 -6.23
CA ASP A 36 -13.58 -11.37 -7.08
C ASP A 36 -14.05 -11.52 -8.53
N GLU A 37 -15.38 -11.64 -8.75
CA GLU A 37 -16.01 -11.65 -10.07
C GLU A 37 -15.82 -10.32 -10.80
N ASP A 38 -15.92 -9.18 -10.09
CA ASP A 38 -15.73 -7.84 -10.66
C ASP A 38 -14.24 -7.53 -10.88
N ALA A 39 -13.36 -8.06 -10.00
CA ALA A 39 -11.91 -7.94 -10.15
C ALA A 39 -11.33 -8.90 -11.21
N GLY A 40 -12.05 -9.96 -11.55
CA GLY A 40 -11.63 -11.01 -12.50
C GLY A 40 -10.47 -11.88 -12.00
N GLN A 41 -9.95 -11.62 -10.80
CA GLN A 41 -8.87 -12.40 -10.19
C GLN A 41 -8.90 -12.27 -8.66
N VAL A 42 -8.81 -13.40 -7.97
CA VAL A 42 -8.74 -13.46 -6.52
C VAL A 42 -7.41 -12.93 -5.98
N SER A 43 -7.42 -12.31 -4.80
CA SER A 43 -6.22 -11.74 -4.18
C SER A 43 -5.12 -12.78 -3.96
N SER A 44 -5.46 -14.01 -3.59
CA SER A 44 -4.48 -15.09 -3.37
C SER A 44 -3.65 -15.42 -4.61
N LYS A 45 -4.26 -15.36 -5.81
CA LYS A 45 -3.55 -15.57 -7.08
C LYS A 45 -2.60 -14.42 -7.38
N LYS A 46 -3.02 -13.17 -7.15
CA LYS A 46 -2.19 -11.97 -7.30
C LYS A 46 -0.98 -12.01 -6.36
N ILE A 47 -1.21 -12.34 -5.08
CA ILE A 47 -0.16 -12.51 -4.08
C ILE A 47 0.83 -13.61 -4.49
N SER A 48 0.35 -14.74 -4.99
CA SER A 48 1.21 -15.82 -5.45
C SER A 48 2.08 -15.41 -6.65
N GLN A 49 1.55 -14.59 -7.56
CA GLN A 49 2.32 -14.03 -8.68
C GLN A 49 3.42 -13.10 -8.16
N LEU A 50 3.10 -12.21 -7.23
CA LEU A 50 4.06 -11.31 -6.61
C LEU A 50 5.19 -12.08 -5.93
N LEU A 51 4.85 -13.06 -5.08
CA LEU A 51 5.84 -13.87 -4.35
C LEU A 51 6.78 -14.63 -5.29
N LYS A 52 6.31 -15.09 -6.45
CA LYS A 52 7.18 -15.70 -7.47
C LYS A 52 8.21 -14.71 -8.03
N ILE A 53 7.82 -13.44 -8.20
CA ILE A 53 8.73 -12.39 -8.67
C ILE A 53 9.78 -12.09 -7.58
N LEU A 54 9.34 -11.93 -6.33
CA LEU A 54 10.24 -11.67 -5.20
C LEU A 54 11.24 -12.80 -5.01
N ALA A 55 10.79 -14.05 -5.12
CA ALA A 55 11.67 -15.24 -5.01
C ALA A 55 12.74 -15.27 -6.10
N LYS A 56 12.40 -14.96 -7.36
CA LYS A 56 13.37 -14.87 -8.47
C LYS A 56 14.47 -13.82 -8.23
N LYS A 57 14.14 -12.76 -7.49
CA LYS A 57 15.07 -11.67 -7.15
C LYS A 57 15.76 -11.88 -5.80
N SER A 58 15.51 -13.00 -5.13
CA SER A 58 15.99 -13.27 -3.77
C SER A 58 15.58 -12.19 -2.75
N ILE A 59 14.42 -11.57 -2.94
CA ILE A 59 13.84 -10.61 -2.02
C ILE A 59 13.13 -11.37 -0.90
N GLU A 60 13.44 -11.01 0.34
CA GLU A 60 12.83 -11.66 1.50
C GLU A 60 11.59 -10.93 2.01
N ILE A 61 11.56 -9.60 1.87
CA ILE A 61 10.46 -8.74 2.32
C ILE A 61 10.22 -7.67 1.25
N GLN A 62 8.97 -7.37 0.98
CA GLN A 62 8.59 -6.17 0.24
C GLN A 62 7.77 -5.25 1.16
N PHE A 63 8.17 -4.00 1.26
CA PHE A 63 7.38 -2.91 1.83
C PHE A 63 6.67 -2.16 0.71
N ILE A 64 5.34 -2.24 0.67
CA ILE A 64 4.50 -1.62 -0.35
C ILE A 64 3.91 -0.35 0.24
N SER A 65 4.33 0.78 -0.28
CA SER A 65 3.91 2.12 0.14
C SER A 65 2.88 2.77 -0.80
N SER A 66 2.68 2.21 -1.99
CA SER A 66 1.65 2.65 -2.95
C SER A 66 0.28 2.10 -2.57
N PRO A 67 -0.67 2.92 -2.13
CA PRO A 67 -2.00 2.46 -1.73
C PRO A 67 -2.81 1.91 -2.91
N GLU A 68 -2.57 2.37 -4.15
CA GLU A 68 -3.18 1.84 -5.36
C GLU A 68 -2.75 0.40 -5.66
N ASN A 69 -1.49 0.09 -5.40
CA ASN A 69 -0.95 -1.26 -5.57
C ASN A 69 -1.54 -2.21 -4.54
N ILE A 70 -1.68 -1.75 -3.29
CA ILE A 70 -2.35 -2.51 -2.22
C ILE A 70 -3.83 -2.73 -2.56
N ALA A 71 -4.52 -1.70 -3.05
CA ALA A 71 -5.92 -1.77 -3.47
C ALA A 71 -6.13 -2.85 -4.54
N TRP A 72 -5.26 -2.88 -5.56
CA TRP A 72 -5.32 -3.90 -6.62
C TRP A 72 -4.95 -5.30 -6.10
N LEU A 73 -3.89 -5.42 -5.33
CA LEU A 73 -3.39 -6.71 -4.82
C LEU A 73 -4.42 -7.42 -3.94
N LEU A 74 -5.09 -6.67 -3.05
CA LEU A 74 -6.04 -7.20 -2.06
C LEU A 74 -7.50 -7.14 -2.51
N ASN A 75 -7.82 -6.62 -3.70
CA ASN A 75 -9.17 -6.26 -4.11
C ASN A 75 -9.86 -5.33 -3.08
N LEU A 76 -9.08 -4.50 -2.41
CA LEU A 76 -9.50 -3.60 -1.35
C LEU A 76 -9.79 -2.20 -1.92
N ARG A 77 -10.76 -1.51 -1.35
CA ARG A 77 -11.09 -0.13 -1.67
C ARG A 77 -11.30 0.66 -0.39
N GLY A 78 -11.10 1.97 -0.49
CA GLY A 78 -11.35 2.92 0.57
C GLY A 78 -11.97 4.19 0.03
N ASN A 79 -12.46 5.05 0.91
CA ASN A 79 -13.00 6.36 0.57
C ASN A 79 -12.16 7.47 1.23
N ASP A 80 -10.86 7.24 1.38
CA ASP A 80 -9.95 8.19 2.02
C ASP A 80 -9.66 9.40 1.11
N SER A 81 -9.72 9.20 -0.20
CA SER A 81 -9.68 10.27 -1.19
C SER A 81 -11.10 10.60 -1.68
N ASN A 82 -11.34 11.88 -2.02
CA ASN A 82 -12.66 12.33 -2.52
C ASN A 82 -12.98 11.78 -3.90
N PHE A 83 -11.98 11.56 -4.75
CA PHE A 83 -12.15 11.25 -6.17
C PHE A 83 -11.58 9.88 -6.58
N ALA A 84 -11.03 9.13 -5.63
CA ALA A 84 -10.45 7.82 -5.92
C ALA A 84 -10.76 6.83 -4.79
N PRO A 85 -11.22 5.60 -5.11
CA PRO A 85 -11.58 4.59 -4.11
C PRO A 85 -10.34 3.88 -3.54
N ILE A 86 -9.36 4.66 -3.10
CA ILE A 86 -8.06 4.17 -2.66
C ILE A 86 -8.04 4.12 -1.12
N PRO A 87 -7.61 2.99 -0.52
CA PRO A 87 -7.45 2.87 0.92
C PRO A 87 -6.11 3.45 1.36
N ASN A 88 -6.10 4.39 2.30
CA ASN A 88 -4.85 4.88 2.87
C ASN A 88 -4.29 3.84 3.86
N CYS A 89 -3.30 3.09 3.42
CA CYS A 89 -2.68 2.00 4.14
C CYS A 89 -1.29 1.66 3.58
N TYR A 90 -0.53 0.86 4.33
CA TYR A 90 0.73 0.25 3.90
C TYR A 90 0.64 -1.26 4.00
N LEU A 91 1.47 -1.98 3.26
CA LEU A 91 1.51 -3.43 3.30
C LEU A 91 2.96 -3.93 3.39
N ILE A 92 3.16 -4.95 4.20
CA ILE A 92 4.41 -5.71 4.23
C ILE A 92 4.07 -7.15 3.87
N ILE A 93 4.83 -7.73 2.97
CA ILE A 93 4.75 -9.14 2.63
C ILE A 93 6.14 -9.76 2.70
N ASP A 94 6.27 -10.92 3.35
CA ASP A 94 7.52 -11.66 3.40
C ASP A 94 7.49 -12.93 2.52
N LYS A 95 8.66 -13.53 2.32
CA LYS A 95 8.85 -14.77 1.55
C LYS A 95 8.06 -15.97 2.10
N ASN A 96 7.70 -15.95 3.38
CA ASN A 96 6.93 -17.01 4.06
C ASN A 96 5.42 -16.80 3.94
N LYS A 97 4.98 -15.81 3.16
CA LYS A 97 3.57 -15.40 2.96
C LYS A 97 2.93 -14.76 4.20
N ASN A 98 3.72 -14.27 5.15
CA ASN A 98 3.17 -13.41 6.19
C ASN A 98 2.84 -12.05 5.56
N ILE A 99 1.63 -11.58 5.77
CA ILE A 99 1.12 -10.35 5.18
C ILE A 99 0.58 -9.47 6.29
N TYR A 100 1.08 -8.23 6.37
CA TYR A 100 0.70 -7.25 7.39
C TYR A 100 0.13 -6.02 6.71
N LEU A 101 -1.14 -5.73 6.98
CA LEU A 101 -1.82 -4.53 6.50
C LEU A 101 -1.83 -3.48 7.62
N PHE A 102 -1.13 -2.38 7.41
CA PHE A 102 -1.06 -1.25 8.35
C PHE A 102 -2.08 -0.19 7.96
N CYS A 103 -3.09 -0.03 8.77
CA CYS A 103 -4.13 0.99 8.61
C CYS A 103 -4.72 1.38 9.97
N ASP A 104 -5.62 2.36 9.99
CA ASP A 104 -6.46 2.59 11.16
C ASP A 104 -7.44 1.41 11.32
N PRO A 105 -7.40 0.65 12.45
CA PRO A 105 -8.30 -0.48 12.66
C PRO A 105 -9.78 -0.13 12.62
N GLN A 106 -10.13 1.13 12.90
CA GLN A 106 -11.51 1.60 12.80
C GLN A 106 -12.04 1.54 11.37
N LYS A 107 -11.19 1.55 10.35
CA LYS A 107 -11.57 1.42 8.93
C LYS A 107 -12.03 0.00 8.56
N ILE A 108 -11.74 -0.99 9.40
CA ILE A 108 -12.04 -2.40 9.14
C ILE A 108 -13.28 -2.82 9.93
N ASN A 109 -14.37 -3.12 9.24
CA ASN A 109 -15.57 -3.69 9.85
C ASN A 109 -15.46 -5.21 10.05
N LYS A 110 -16.38 -5.78 10.82
CA LYS A 110 -16.40 -7.23 11.15
C LYS A 110 -16.44 -8.13 9.90
N ASN A 111 -17.20 -7.73 8.87
CA ASN A 111 -17.33 -8.49 7.64
C ASN A 111 -16.03 -8.47 6.83
N LEU A 112 -15.43 -7.29 6.65
CA LEU A 112 -14.16 -7.15 5.96
C LEU A 112 -13.04 -7.93 6.68
N LYS A 113 -13.01 -7.91 8.01
CA LYS A 113 -12.06 -8.69 8.81
C LYS A 113 -12.17 -10.19 8.54
N LYS A 114 -13.37 -10.73 8.35
CA LYS A 114 -13.57 -12.13 7.97
C LYS A 114 -12.99 -12.45 6.60
N ASN A 115 -13.11 -11.53 5.65
CA ASN A 115 -12.61 -11.70 4.28
C ASN A 115 -11.07 -11.54 4.18
N LEU A 116 -10.46 -10.89 5.16
CA LEU A 116 -9.00 -10.64 5.22
C LEU A 116 -8.29 -11.54 6.24
N LYS A 117 -8.83 -12.71 6.57
CA LYS A 117 -8.23 -13.64 7.55
C LYS A 117 -6.83 -14.15 7.17
N PHE A 118 -6.45 -14.03 5.91
CA PHE A 118 -5.15 -14.46 5.39
C PHE A 118 -4.02 -13.45 5.65
N LEU A 119 -4.33 -12.30 6.26
CA LEU A 119 -3.36 -11.27 6.62
C LEU A 119 -3.61 -10.76 8.06
N GLN A 120 -2.61 -10.12 8.62
CA GLN A 120 -2.68 -9.47 9.92
C GLN A 120 -2.95 -7.98 9.75
N ILE A 121 -3.97 -7.47 10.46
CA ILE A 121 -4.30 -6.05 10.47
C ILE A 121 -3.59 -5.43 11.67
N VAL A 122 -2.73 -4.45 11.40
CA VAL A 122 -1.92 -3.76 12.40
C VAL A 122 -2.28 -2.28 12.38
N ASN A 123 -2.34 -1.65 13.55
CA ASN A 123 -2.57 -0.21 13.62
C ASN A 123 -1.37 0.52 13.00
N ILE A 124 -1.65 1.46 12.09
CA ILE A 124 -0.63 2.22 11.34
C ILE A 124 0.39 2.94 12.26
N LYS A 125 -0.01 3.32 13.46
CA LYS A 125 0.89 3.94 14.45
C LYS A 125 2.08 3.06 14.84
N PHE A 126 1.98 1.75 14.64
CA PHE A 126 3.05 0.79 14.95
C PHE A 126 3.95 0.49 13.74
N LEU A 127 3.69 1.11 12.57
CA LEU A 127 4.47 0.82 11.36
C LEU A 127 5.96 1.12 11.56
N GLY A 128 6.32 2.29 12.10
CA GLY A 128 7.72 2.64 12.35
C GLY A 128 8.44 1.62 13.21
N ALA A 129 7.86 1.30 14.38
CA ALA A 129 8.42 0.30 15.29
C ALA A 129 8.48 -1.10 14.67
N PHE A 130 7.53 -1.46 13.82
CA PHE A 130 7.56 -2.74 13.10
C PHE A 130 8.74 -2.79 12.11
N LEU A 131 8.96 -1.71 11.35
CA LEU A 131 10.07 -1.61 10.39
C LEU A 131 11.43 -1.61 11.10
N GLU A 132 11.54 -0.98 12.26
CA GLU A 132 12.76 -0.98 13.10
C GLU A 132 13.14 -2.40 13.58
N ASN A 133 12.16 -3.30 13.74
CA ASN A 133 12.40 -4.69 14.13
C ASN A 133 12.72 -5.63 12.97
N ILE A 134 12.83 -5.13 11.74
CA ILE A 134 13.30 -5.90 10.59
C ILE A 134 14.82 -5.78 10.50
N HIS A 135 15.53 -6.92 10.62
CA HIS A 135 16.98 -6.95 10.63
C HIS A 135 17.54 -7.98 9.66
N ASN A 136 18.68 -7.64 9.03
CA ASN A 136 19.46 -8.54 8.17
C ASN A 136 18.63 -9.18 7.05
N LYS A 137 17.72 -8.39 6.43
CA LYS A 137 16.87 -8.82 5.32
C LYS A 137 17.18 -8.10 4.03
N ARG A 138 16.87 -8.76 2.92
CA ARG A 138 16.80 -8.13 1.59
C ARG A 138 15.39 -7.57 1.41
N VAL A 139 15.25 -6.25 1.54
CA VAL A 139 13.96 -5.55 1.55
C VAL A 139 13.79 -4.76 0.26
N LEU A 140 12.72 -5.04 -0.48
CA LEU A 140 12.33 -4.26 -1.65
C LEU A 140 11.46 -3.07 -1.24
N ILE A 141 11.80 -1.90 -1.74
CA ILE A 141 10.98 -0.68 -1.68
C ILE A 141 10.92 -0.05 -3.07
N ASP A 142 9.83 0.67 -3.34
CA ASP A 142 9.75 1.61 -4.45
C ASP A 142 10.02 3.02 -3.91
N GLU A 143 11.19 3.59 -4.26
CA GLU A 143 11.61 4.90 -3.73
C GLU A 143 10.74 6.06 -4.24
N THR A 144 9.95 5.86 -5.31
CA THR A 144 9.05 6.89 -5.82
C THR A 144 7.80 7.07 -4.95
N THR A 145 7.43 6.05 -4.17
CA THR A 145 6.26 6.05 -3.28
C THR A 145 6.62 5.92 -1.80
N CYS A 146 7.81 5.40 -1.49
CA CYS A 146 8.28 5.23 -0.12
C CYS A 146 8.80 6.56 0.43
N SER A 147 8.30 6.98 1.58
CA SER A 147 8.82 8.17 2.25
C SER A 147 10.28 7.94 2.67
N PHE A 148 11.08 9.01 2.62
CA PHE A 148 12.47 9.00 3.08
C PHE A 148 12.60 8.52 4.54
N PHE A 149 11.60 8.83 5.37
CA PHE A 149 11.55 8.39 6.76
C PHE A 149 11.57 6.86 6.88
N TYR A 150 10.66 6.16 6.19
CA TYR A 150 10.61 4.69 6.23
C TYR A 150 11.78 4.03 5.50
N GLN A 151 12.24 4.63 4.40
CA GLN A 151 13.45 4.18 3.73
C GLN A 151 14.66 4.22 4.67
N ASN A 152 14.84 5.29 5.43
CA ASN A 152 15.93 5.43 6.39
C ASN A 152 15.88 4.35 7.48
N ILE A 153 14.70 4.12 8.08
CA ILE A 153 14.51 3.07 9.08
C ILE A 153 14.97 1.72 8.51
N LEU A 154 14.48 1.35 7.33
CA LEU A 154 14.81 0.06 6.72
C LEU A 154 16.30 -0.04 6.36
N SER A 155 16.92 1.04 5.88
CA SER A 155 18.32 1.03 5.44
C SER A 155 19.32 0.88 6.59
N ASN A 156 18.94 1.18 7.82
CA ASN A 156 19.84 1.11 8.97
C ASN A 156 20.35 -0.30 9.26
N GLN A 157 19.52 -1.33 8.98
CA GLN A 157 19.83 -2.70 9.40
C GLN A 157 19.53 -3.77 8.32
N ASN A 158 19.21 -3.33 7.09
CA ASN A 158 18.80 -4.23 6.02
C ASN A 158 19.49 -3.87 4.69
N ALA A 159 19.60 -4.85 3.80
CA ALA A 159 19.95 -4.64 2.40
C ALA A 159 18.72 -4.15 1.62
N VAL A 160 18.55 -2.83 1.51
CA VAL A 160 17.42 -2.23 0.81
C VAL A 160 17.67 -2.21 -0.69
N ILE A 161 16.74 -2.81 -1.43
CA ILE A 161 16.71 -2.85 -2.89
C ILE A 161 15.66 -1.84 -3.35
N LYS A 162 16.09 -0.89 -4.17
CA LYS A 162 15.27 0.20 -4.70
C LYS A 162 14.91 -0.09 -6.14
N GLU A 163 13.71 -0.56 -6.35
CA GLU A 163 13.17 -0.84 -7.68
C GLU A 163 11.69 -0.48 -7.73
N VAL A 164 11.18 -0.28 -8.94
CA VAL A 164 9.75 -0.09 -9.16
C VAL A 164 8.98 -1.29 -8.61
N ASP A 165 7.91 -1.01 -7.87
CA ASP A 165 7.05 -2.06 -7.30
C ASP A 165 6.55 -3.00 -8.42
N PRO A 166 6.86 -4.31 -8.34
CA PRO A 166 6.43 -5.30 -9.35
C PRO A 166 4.92 -5.34 -9.59
N ILE A 167 4.12 -4.87 -8.63
CA ILE A 167 2.66 -4.80 -8.77
C ILE A 167 2.25 -3.85 -9.90
N TYR A 168 3.04 -2.79 -10.19
CA TYR A 168 2.75 -1.93 -11.34
C TYR A 168 2.72 -2.71 -12.65
N HIS A 169 3.68 -3.60 -12.85
CA HIS A 169 3.69 -4.46 -14.04
C HIS A 169 2.52 -5.46 -14.02
N LEU A 170 2.25 -6.10 -12.88
CA LEU A 170 1.15 -7.06 -12.76
C LEU A 170 -0.21 -6.44 -13.05
N LYS A 171 -0.48 -5.23 -12.54
CA LYS A 171 -1.77 -4.53 -12.76
C LYS A 171 -1.88 -3.87 -14.14
N SER A 172 -0.77 -3.63 -14.83
CA SER A 172 -0.78 -3.05 -16.18
C SER A 172 -1.37 -4.04 -17.21
N ILE A 173 -1.19 -5.34 -16.99
CA ILE A 173 -1.73 -6.40 -17.85
C ILE A 173 -3.14 -6.72 -17.39
N LYS A 174 -4.13 -6.15 -18.08
CA LYS A 174 -5.54 -6.29 -17.72
C LYS A 174 -6.08 -7.67 -18.02
N ASN A 175 -6.82 -8.27 -17.09
CA ASN A 175 -7.56 -9.50 -17.36
C ASN A 175 -8.85 -9.21 -18.16
N LYS A 176 -9.49 -10.26 -18.69
CA LYS A 176 -10.70 -10.13 -19.53
C LYS A 176 -11.85 -9.40 -18.83
N THR A 177 -12.01 -9.58 -17.52
CA THR A 177 -13.05 -8.89 -16.74
C THR A 177 -12.74 -7.41 -16.57
N GLU A 178 -11.50 -7.06 -16.27
CA GLU A 178 -11.05 -5.67 -16.20
C GLU A 178 -11.26 -4.94 -17.53
N ILE A 179 -10.89 -5.58 -18.67
CA ILE A 179 -11.11 -5.02 -20.00
C ILE A 179 -12.61 -4.78 -20.24
N ARG A 180 -13.45 -5.79 -20.01
CA ARG A 180 -14.91 -5.69 -20.21
C ARG A 180 -15.50 -4.56 -19.35
N ASN A 181 -15.12 -4.49 -18.07
CA ASN A 181 -15.65 -3.48 -17.15
C ASN A 181 -15.17 -2.08 -17.53
N THR A 182 -13.92 -1.93 -18.02
CA THR A 182 -13.40 -0.66 -18.52
C THR A 182 -14.19 -0.19 -19.73
N ILE A 183 -14.41 -1.05 -20.74
CA ILE A 183 -15.23 -0.72 -21.91
C ILE A 183 -16.64 -0.26 -21.48
N LYS A 184 -17.28 -1.03 -20.57
CA LYS A 184 -18.61 -0.68 -20.05
C LYS A 184 -18.62 0.69 -19.35
N SER A 185 -17.63 0.99 -18.52
CA SER A 185 -17.52 2.28 -17.83
C SER A 185 -17.37 3.43 -18.82
N HIS A 186 -16.53 3.28 -19.85
CA HIS A 186 -16.37 4.30 -20.87
C HIS A 186 -17.64 4.55 -21.70
N ILE A 187 -18.45 3.49 -21.94
CA ILE A 187 -19.75 3.68 -22.61
C ILE A 187 -20.69 4.53 -21.72
N PHE A 188 -20.76 4.25 -20.42
CA PHE A 188 -21.59 5.04 -19.51
C PHE A 188 -21.10 6.49 -19.38
N ASP A 189 -19.78 6.68 -19.29
CA ASP A 189 -19.17 8.01 -19.18
C ASP A 189 -19.36 8.86 -20.45
N GLY A 190 -19.38 8.21 -21.61
CA GLY A 190 -19.61 8.88 -22.89
C GLY A 190 -21.08 9.20 -23.20
N VAL A 191 -22.03 8.72 -22.38
CA VAL A 191 -23.49 8.97 -22.54
C VAL A 191 -23.98 9.97 -21.49
N ALA A 192 -23.19 10.25 -20.46
CA ALA A 192 -23.49 11.22 -19.39
C ALA A 192 -23.17 12.64 -19.81
#